data_4fcd8f822e4778a6c98aa8267a4b14ed
#
_entry.id   4fcd8f822e4778a6c98aa8267a4b14ed
#
_cell.length_a   1.000
_cell.length_b   1.000
_cell.length_c   1.000
_cell.angle_alpha   90.00
_cell.angle_beta   90.00
_cell.angle_gamma   90.00
#
_symmetry.space_group_name_H-M   'P 1'
#
loop_
_entity.id
_entity.type
_entity.pdbx_description
1 polymer ?
#
loop_
_entity_poly.entity_id
_entity_poly.type
_entity_poly.pdbx_seq_one_letter_code
_entity_poly.pdbx_strand_id
1 'polypeptide(L)'
;GRKYGAISREVMAIMRRFTPAIEQISIDEAFLDVAGTEKLHGTPVDVARAIKSAIKDELRLTVSVGVASTKLVAKVASDLRKPDGLVVVAAGSEAEFLAPLPISRLWGVGEKTAGRLAEFGVRTIGDLAALPEDLLARRFGRMGPVLAQRARGIDTSPVSGAEPARSVSHEHTFDVDTADPEVLERTLLALSEGVAARLRAGGVKARTIAVKVRDSSFSTVTRQRTLPEPTDQTEAVIEAARELARPQLKGIRVRLLGVGASHLGEGGQLSMFAATDERKAKATAAADAIRRRYGSKAIRRARLLDSGVAEPFERDPMSAPEGGAIGRAREEHPAES
;
A
#
# COMPACT_ATOMS: atom_id res chain seq x y z
N GLY A 1 11.19 -4.08 10.94
CA GLY A 1 10.81 -4.01 9.51
C GLY A 1 11.42 -5.12 8.68
N ARG A 2 12.72 -5.16 8.48
CA ARG A 2 13.42 -6.12 7.59
C ARG A 2 13.10 -7.59 7.89
N LYS A 3 13.02 -7.98 9.18
CA LYS A 3 12.70 -9.34 9.58
C LYS A 3 11.27 -9.74 9.13
N TYR A 4 10.28 -8.87 9.32
CA TYR A 4 8.91 -9.15 8.89
C TYR A 4 8.79 -9.23 7.37
N GLY A 5 9.47 -8.35 6.62
CA GLY A 5 9.50 -8.41 5.16
C GLY A 5 10.14 -9.70 4.62
N ALA A 6 11.20 -10.20 5.25
CA ALA A 6 11.79 -11.49 4.89
C ALA A 6 10.80 -12.64 5.08
N ILE A 7 10.18 -12.73 6.25
CA ILE A 7 9.18 -13.76 6.55
C ILE A 7 7.97 -13.66 5.59
N SER A 8 7.51 -12.45 5.31
CA SER A 8 6.42 -12.23 4.34
C SER A 8 6.75 -12.81 2.96
N ARG A 9 7.98 -12.59 2.46
CA ARG A 9 8.41 -13.16 1.18
C ARG A 9 8.40 -14.69 1.18
N GLU A 10 8.81 -15.31 2.29
CA GLU A 10 8.78 -16.78 2.44
C GLU A 10 7.33 -17.29 2.45
N VAL A 11 6.43 -16.63 3.18
CA VAL A 11 4.99 -16.96 3.15
C VAL A 11 4.43 -16.84 1.74
N MET A 12 4.72 -15.75 1.02
CA MET A 12 4.25 -15.59 -0.36
C MET A 12 4.88 -16.64 -1.31
N ALA A 13 6.11 -17.06 -1.08
CA ALA A 13 6.74 -18.12 -1.86
C ALA A 13 6.04 -19.48 -1.64
N ILE A 14 5.62 -19.80 -0.42
CA ILE A 14 4.82 -20.99 -0.15
C ILE A 14 3.48 -20.92 -0.89
N MET A 15 2.77 -19.79 -0.80
CA MET A 15 1.48 -19.61 -1.47
C MET A 15 1.59 -19.78 -3.01
N ARG A 16 2.68 -19.29 -3.62
CA ARG A 16 2.93 -19.42 -5.07
C ARG A 16 3.08 -20.87 -5.56
N ARG A 17 3.29 -21.84 -4.68
CA ARG A 17 3.32 -23.26 -5.04
C ARG A 17 1.94 -23.79 -5.45
N PHE A 18 0.88 -23.13 -4.98
CA PHE A 18 -0.51 -23.57 -5.19
C PHE A 18 -1.21 -22.83 -6.31
N THR A 19 -0.88 -21.56 -6.53
CA THR A 19 -1.42 -20.74 -7.62
C THR A 19 -0.49 -19.60 -7.97
N PRO A 20 -0.35 -19.22 -9.24
CA PRO A 20 0.33 -17.98 -9.63
C PRO A 20 -0.53 -16.73 -9.41
N ALA A 21 -1.87 -16.88 -9.31
CA ALA A 21 -2.81 -15.79 -9.16
C ALA A 21 -2.91 -15.35 -7.69
N ILE A 22 -1.98 -14.49 -7.29
CA ILE A 22 -1.88 -13.96 -5.92
C ILE A 22 -1.93 -12.44 -5.95
N GLU A 23 -2.81 -11.88 -5.13
CA GLU A 23 -2.89 -10.45 -4.83
C GLU A 23 -2.46 -10.22 -3.39
N GLN A 24 -1.26 -9.73 -3.20
CA GLN A 24 -0.75 -9.35 -1.89
C GLN A 24 -1.26 -7.96 -1.52
N ILE A 25 -2.10 -7.85 -0.48
CA ILE A 25 -2.70 -6.58 -0.04
C ILE A 25 -1.96 -5.92 1.12
N SER A 26 -1.20 -6.70 1.88
CA SER A 26 -0.32 -6.19 2.94
C SER A 26 0.90 -7.10 3.15
N ILE A 27 1.72 -6.80 4.15
CA ILE A 27 2.87 -7.64 4.52
C ILE A 27 2.46 -9.04 5.00
N ASP A 28 1.23 -9.20 5.47
CA ASP A 28 0.71 -10.40 6.14
C ASP A 28 -0.61 -10.91 5.56
N GLU A 29 -1.12 -10.29 4.49
CA GLU A 29 -2.39 -10.65 3.88
C GLU A 29 -2.28 -10.76 2.36
N ALA A 30 -2.90 -11.80 1.79
CA ALA A 30 -3.03 -11.98 0.35
C ALA A 30 -4.32 -12.69 -0.01
N PHE A 31 -4.84 -12.41 -1.21
CA PHE A 31 -5.85 -13.21 -1.87
C PHE A 31 -5.19 -14.16 -2.86
N LEU A 32 -5.76 -15.35 -2.99
CA LEU A 32 -5.36 -16.36 -3.93
C LEU A 32 -6.58 -16.77 -4.76
N ASP A 33 -6.45 -16.75 -6.08
CA ASP A 33 -7.41 -17.42 -6.93
C ASP A 33 -6.89 -18.82 -7.21
N VAL A 34 -7.67 -19.81 -6.79
CA VAL A 34 -7.34 -21.23 -6.93
C VAL A 34 -8.23 -21.92 -7.96
N ALA A 35 -9.03 -21.17 -8.71
CA ALA A 35 -9.81 -21.73 -9.82
C ALA A 35 -8.87 -22.37 -10.86
N GLY A 36 -9.22 -23.56 -11.31
CA GLY A 36 -8.43 -24.32 -12.30
C GLY A 36 -7.23 -25.07 -11.71
N THR A 37 -7.01 -25.04 -10.39
CA THR A 37 -5.91 -25.80 -9.74
C THR A 37 -6.35 -27.15 -9.19
N GLU A 38 -7.62 -27.50 -9.33
CA GLU A 38 -8.27 -28.66 -8.69
C GLU A 38 -7.59 -30.00 -9.04
N LYS A 39 -7.12 -30.15 -10.29
CA LYS A 39 -6.44 -31.38 -10.73
C LYS A 39 -5.08 -31.60 -10.05
N LEU A 40 -4.44 -30.53 -9.59
CA LEU A 40 -3.11 -30.56 -8.98
C LEU A 40 -3.19 -30.57 -7.44
N HIS A 41 -4.14 -29.84 -6.88
CA HIS A 41 -4.15 -29.52 -5.46
C HIS A 41 -5.46 -29.88 -4.74
N GLY A 42 -6.44 -30.45 -5.46
CA GLY A 42 -7.74 -30.77 -4.89
C GLY A 42 -8.67 -29.55 -4.80
N THR A 43 -9.65 -29.63 -3.91
CA THR A 43 -10.63 -28.56 -3.70
C THR A 43 -10.00 -27.29 -3.13
N PRO A 44 -10.65 -26.12 -3.25
CA PRO A 44 -10.18 -24.89 -2.58
C PRO A 44 -9.94 -25.06 -1.07
N VAL A 45 -10.69 -25.94 -0.42
CA VAL A 45 -10.52 -26.27 1.00
C VAL A 45 -9.25 -27.09 1.23
N ASP A 46 -8.91 -28.02 0.32
CA ASP A 46 -7.68 -28.81 0.40
C ASP A 46 -6.46 -27.92 0.20
N VAL A 47 -6.51 -26.99 -0.76
CA VAL A 47 -5.48 -25.95 -0.95
C VAL A 47 -5.29 -25.13 0.33
N ALA A 48 -6.38 -24.67 0.94
CA ALA A 48 -6.32 -23.89 2.19
C ALA A 48 -5.65 -24.67 3.32
N ARG A 49 -5.98 -25.94 3.48
CA ARG A 49 -5.35 -26.84 4.50
C ARG A 49 -3.87 -27.06 4.20
N ALA A 50 -3.53 -27.31 2.94
CA ALA A 50 -2.13 -27.52 2.53
C ALA A 50 -1.27 -26.26 2.75
N ILE A 51 -1.78 -25.06 2.44
CA ILE A 51 -1.10 -23.79 2.73
C ILE A 51 -0.88 -23.62 4.23
N LYS A 52 -1.91 -23.85 5.06
CA LYS A 52 -1.81 -23.77 6.53
C LYS A 52 -0.75 -24.73 7.09
N SER A 53 -0.73 -25.98 6.61
CA SER A 53 0.27 -26.98 7.02
C SER A 53 1.68 -26.54 6.60
N ALA A 54 1.88 -26.19 5.34
CA ALA A 54 3.19 -25.79 4.83
C ALA A 54 3.78 -24.58 5.60
N ILE A 55 2.98 -23.53 5.85
CA ILE A 55 3.43 -22.36 6.60
C ILE A 55 3.77 -22.75 8.04
N LYS A 56 2.98 -23.61 8.67
CA LYS A 56 3.23 -24.07 10.03
C LYS A 56 4.49 -24.91 10.13
N ASP A 57 4.70 -25.83 9.19
CA ASP A 57 5.81 -26.77 9.21
C ASP A 57 7.13 -26.11 8.85
N GLU A 58 7.13 -25.23 7.83
CA GLU A 58 8.34 -24.60 7.32
C GLU A 58 8.72 -23.33 8.09
N LEU A 59 7.75 -22.51 8.50
CA LEU A 59 8.00 -21.20 9.12
C LEU A 59 7.63 -21.13 10.60
N ARG A 60 6.99 -22.17 11.16
CA ARG A 60 6.48 -22.19 12.54
C ARG A 60 5.49 -21.07 12.83
N LEU A 61 4.75 -20.65 11.80
CA LEU A 61 3.71 -19.63 11.90
C LEU A 61 2.33 -20.24 11.69
N THR A 62 1.31 -19.60 12.24
CA THR A 62 -0.09 -19.91 11.97
C THR A 62 -0.70 -18.89 11.05
N VAL A 63 -1.60 -19.32 10.17
CA VAL A 63 -2.38 -18.44 9.29
C VAL A 63 -3.85 -18.79 9.42
N SER A 64 -4.71 -17.75 9.36
CA SER A 64 -6.16 -17.90 9.25
C SER A 64 -6.58 -17.74 7.80
N VAL A 65 -7.40 -18.66 7.31
CA VAL A 65 -7.81 -18.70 5.90
C VAL A 65 -9.33 -18.66 5.81
N GLY A 66 -9.85 -17.80 4.93
CA GLY A 66 -11.24 -17.79 4.48
C GLY A 66 -11.33 -18.32 3.05
N VAL A 67 -12.22 -19.26 2.81
CA VAL A 67 -12.51 -19.80 1.47
C VAL A 67 -13.91 -19.36 1.09
N ALA A 68 -14.05 -18.66 -0.02
CA ALA A 68 -15.33 -18.15 -0.52
C ALA A 68 -15.25 -17.88 -2.03
N SER A 69 -16.37 -17.58 -2.66
CA SER A 69 -16.48 -17.25 -4.08
C SER A 69 -16.02 -15.81 -4.41
N THR A 70 -15.93 -14.94 -3.40
CA THR A 70 -15.52 -13.53 -3.58
C THR A 70 -14.41 -13.13 -2.59
N LYS A 71 -13.56 -12.18 -3.00
CA LYS A 71 -12.49 -11.65 -2.12
C LYS A 71 -13.06 -11.05 -0.85
N LEU A 72 -14.15 -10.30 -0.96
CA LEU A 72 -14.83 -9.67 0.17
C LEU A 72 -15.20 -10.71 1.24
N VAL A 73 -15.88 -11.77 0.84
CA VAL A 73 -16.38 -12.80 1.77
C VAL A 73 -15.23 -13.62 2.33
N ALA A 74 -14.24 -13.99 1.50
CA ALA A 74 -13.02 -14.66 1.94
C ALA A 74 -12.28 -13.86 3.01
N LYS A 75 -12.16 -12.53 2.83
CA LYS A 75 -11.52 -11.64 3.82
C LYS A 75 -12.27 -11.62 5.14
N VAL A 76 -13.60 -11.45 5.10
CA VAL A 76 -14.43 -11.47 6.31
C VAL A 76 -14.33 -12.83 7.02
N ALA A 77 -14.41 -13.92 6.26
CA ALA A 77 -14.31 -15.29 6.77
C ALA A 77 -12.96 -15.54 7.47
N SER A 78 -11.86 -15.07 6.90
CA SER A 78 -10.53 -15.26 7.48
C SER A 78 -10.37 -14.62 8.85
N ASP A 79 -11.13 -13.56 9.15
CA ASP A 79 -11.04 -12.82 10.41
C ASP A 79 -11.91 -13.40 11.55
N LEU A 80 -12.87 -14.27 11.24
CA LEU A 80 -13.86 -14.74 12.23
C LEU A 80 -13.31 -15.74 13.25
N ARG A 81 -12.34 -16.55 12.86
CA ARG A 81 -11.77 -17.60 13.72
C ARG A 81 -10.27 -17.46 13.91
N LYS A 82 -9.78 -16.22 14.01
CA LYS A 82 -8.39 -15.96 14.37
C LYS A 82 -8.12 -16.34 15.84
N PRO A 83 -6.94 -16.87 16.18
CA PRO A 83 -5.86 -17.31 15.29
C PRO A 83 -6.08 -18.72 14.73
N ASP A 84 -5.31 -19.08 13.69
CA ASP A 84 -5.24 -20.40 13.06
C ASP A 84 -6.60 -20.97 12.56
N GLY A 85 -7.53 -20.08 12.20
CA GLY A 85 -8.85 -20.46 11.72
C GLY A 85 -8.86 -20.93 10.26
N LEU A 86 -9.87 -21.73 9.93
CA LEU A 86 -10.29 -22.04 8.57
C LEU A 86 -11.81 -21.89 8.52
N VAL A 87 -12.29 -20.95 7.74
CA VAL A 87 -13.72 -20.71 7.54
C VAL A 87 -14.04 -20.84 6.06
N VAL A 88 -15.03 -21.70 5.76
CA VAL A 88 -15.47 -21.98 4.39
C VAL A 88 -16.88 -21.46 4.23
N VAL A 89 -17.12 -20.65 3.21
CA VAL A 89 -18.43 -20.14 2.83
C VAL A 89 -18.81 -20.75 1.50
N ALA A 90 -19.91 -21.47 1.46
CA ALA A 90 -20.38 -22.11 0.24
C ALA A 90 -20.82 -21.05 -0.79
N ALA A 91 -20.57 -21.33 -2.07
CA ALA A 91 -21.04 -20.46 -3.13
C ALA A 91 -22.58 -20.35 -3.11
N GLY A 92 -23.09 -19.10 -3.20
CA GLY A 92 -24.50 -18.78 -3.11
C GLY A 92 -25.02 -18.53 -1.69
N SER A 93 -24.21 -18.75 -0.63
CA SER A 93 -24.57 -18.48 0.76
C SER A 93 -23.92 -17.21 1.33
N GLU A 94 -23.30 -16.40 0.48
CA GLU A 94 -22.50 -15.23 0.88
C GLU A 94 -23.34 -14.21 1.68
N ALA A 95 -24.53 -13.90 1.20
CA ALA A 95 -25.43 -12.95 1.85
C ALA A 95 -25.92 -13.47 3.21
N GLU A 96 -26.30 -14.74 3.28
CA GLU A 96 -26.74 -15.42 4.51
C GLU A 96 -25.60 -15.46 5.56
N PHE A 97 -24.39 -15.78 5.11
CA PHE A 97 -23.20 -15.79 5.96
C PHE A 97 -22.89 -14.40 6.54
N LEU A 98 -23.00 -13.35 5.74
CA LEU A 98 -22.69 -11.99 6.15
C LEU A 98 -23.77 -11.36 7.03
N ALA A 99 -25.03 -11.66 6.76
CA ALA A 99 -26.17 -10.96 7.37
C ALA A 99 -26.14 -10.83 8.90
N PRO A 100 -25.81 -11.87 9.70
CA PRO A 100 -25.82 -11.78 11.16
C PRO A 100 -24.59 -11.05 11.73
N LEU A 101 -23.58 -10.77 10.89
CA LEU A 101 -22.31 -10.19 11.37
C LEU A 101 -22.47 -8.69 11.67
N PRO A 102 -21.79 -8.18 12.72
CA PRO A 102 -21.75 -6.74 12.99
C PRO A 102 -21.22 -5.96 11.77
N ILE A 103 -21.79 -4.78 11.55
CA ILE A 103 -21.44 -3.91 10.41
C ILE A 103 -19.94 -3.57 10.35
N SER A 104 -19.27 -3.50 11.49
CA SER A 104 -17.83 -3.26 11.59
C SER A 104 -16.97 -4.39 11.01
N ARG A 105 -17.55 -5.56 10.75
CA ARG A 105 -16.88 -6.69 10.11
C ARG A 105 -16.87 -6.59 8.57
N LEU A 106 -17.71 -5.73 8.01
CA LEU A 106 -17.75 -5.56 6.56
C LEU A 106 -16.48 -4.86 6.07
N TRP A 107 -15.73 -5.53 5.24
CA TRP A 107 -14.48 -4.99 4.69
C TRP A 107 -14.71 -3.67 3.96
N GLY A 108 -13.98 -2.63 4.37
CA GLY A 108 -14.13 -1.26 3.88
C GLY A 108 -15.06 -0.38 4.72
N VAL A 109 -15.68 -0.92 5.78
CA VAL A 109 -16.43 -0.14 6.76
C VAL A 109 -15.56 0.11 8.00
N GLY A 110 -14.94 1.29 8.06
CA GLY A 110 -14.24 1.76 9.26
C GLY A 110 -15.18 2.46 10.26
N GLU A 111 -14.66 2.82 11.43
CA GLU A 111 -15.43 3.44 12.52
C GLU A 111 -16.30 4.63 12.08
N LYS A 112 -15.77 5.54 11.26
CA LYS A 112 -16.54 6.70 10.76
C LYS A 112 -17.72 6.30 9.89
N THR A 113 -17.56 5.28 9.04
CA THR A 113 -18.65 4.78 8.19
C THR A 113 -19.65 4.01 9.03
N ALA A 114 -19.18 3.18 9.95
CA ALA A 114 -20.06 2.45 10.90
C ALA A 114 -20.89 3.42 11.75
N GLY A 115 -20.28 4.49 12.29
CA GLY A 115 -20.99 5.53 13.05
C GLY A 115 -22.10 6.19 12.24
N ARG A 116 -21.82 6.56 10.98
CA ARG A 116 -22.85 7.13 10.09
C ARG A 116 -23.96 6.15 9.73
N LEU A 117 -23.64 4.85 9.59
CA LEU A 117 -24.64 3.81 9.34
C LEU A 117 -25.52 3.56 10.58
N ALA A 118 -24.95 3.68 11.78
CA ALA A 118 -25.70 3.55 13.02
C ALA A 118 -26.79 4.63 13.18
N GLU A 119 -26.63 5.82 12.58
CA GLU A 119 -27.67 6.87 12.54
C GLU A 119 -28.95 6.41 11.80
N PHE A 120 -28.83 5.39 10.94
CA PHE A 120 -29.93 4.75 10.21
C PHE A 120 -30.38 3.43 10.85
N GLY A 121 -29.95 3.15 12.09
CA GLY A 121 -30.30 1.93 12.80
C GLY A 121 -29.52 0.68 12.34
N VAL A 122 -28.54 0.81 11.45
CA VAL A 122 -27.74 -0.31 10.94
C VAL A 122 -26.75 -0.78 11.99
N ARG A 123 -26.88 -2.02 12.43
CA ARG A 123 -25.99 -2.69 13.39
C ARG A 123 -25.28 -3.89 12.77
N THR A 124 -25.99 -4.60 11.89
CA THR A 124 -25.50 -5.79 11.19
C THR A 124 -25.31 -5.52 9.71
N ILE A 125 -24.61 -6.43 9.03
CA ILE A 125 -24.48 -6.39 7.57
C ILE A 125 -25.84 -6.63 6.91
N GLY A 126 -26.68 -7.47 7.50
CA GLY A 126 -28.07 -7.70 7.05
C GLY A 126 -28.94 -6.44 7.11
N ASP A 127 -28.82 -5.63 8.17
CA ASP A 127 -29.51 -4.34 8.24
C ASP A 127 -29.11 -3.43 7.08
N LEU A 128 -27.81 -3.39 6.75
CA LEU A 128 -27.31 -2.61 5.61
C LEU A 128 -27.84 -3.15 4.27
N ALA A 129 -27.91 -4.48 4.10
CA ALA A 129 -28.41 -5.11 2.89
C ALA A 129 -29.93 -4.83 2.65
N ALA A 130 -30.67 -4.57 3.72
CA ALA A 130 -32.10 -4.23 3.68
C ALA A 130 -32.37 -2.77 3.33
N LEU A 131 -31.39 -1.87 3.42
CA LEU A 131 -31.58 -0.46 3.08
C LEU A 131 -31.73 -0.25 1.57
N PRO A 132 -32.59 0.69 1.14
CA PRO A 132 -32.71 1.07 -0.25
C PRO A 132 -31.40 1.64 -0.79
N GLU A 133 -30.99 1.20 -1.97
CA GLU A 133 -29.73 1.61 -2.59
C GLU A 133 -29.69 3.12 -2.90
N ASP A 134 -30.84 3.71 -3.27
CA ASP A 134 -30.97 5.14 -3.52
C ASP A 134 -30.75 5.98 -2.25
N LEU A 135 -31.17 5.48 -1.09
CA LEU A 135 -30.87 6.09 0.21
C LEU A 135 -29.36 6.08 0.47
N LEU A 136 -28.72 4.93 0.26
CA LEU A 136 -27.28 4.79 0.43
C LEU A 136 -26.49 5.69 -0.55
N ALA A 137 -26.92 5.76 -1.81
CA ALA A 137 -26.32 6.64 -2.81
C ALA A 137 -26.41 8.13 -2.40
N ARG A 138 -27.57 8.58 -1.92
CA ARG A 138 -27.75 9.96 -1.44
C ARG A 138 -26.88 10.29 -0.23
N ARG A 139 -26.69 9.34 0.69
CA ARG A 139 -25.97 9.58 1.97
C ARG A 139 -24.48 9.32 1.92
N PHE A 140 -24.04 8.38 1.10
CA PHE A 140 -22.64 7.94 1.00
C PHE A 140 -22.03 8.22 -0.39
N GLY A 141 -22.75 8.87 -1.29
CA GLY A 141 -22.29 9.19 -2.64
C GLY A 141 -21.93 7.91 -3.40
N ARG A 142 -20.80 7.94 -4.12
CA ARG A 142 -20.31 6.79 -4.90
C ARG A 142 -20.08 5.51 -4.08
N MET A 143 -19.90 5.64 -2.77
CA MET A 143 -19.75 4.47 -1.89
C MET A 143 -21.08 3.80 -1.55
N GLY A 144 -22.21 4.47 -1.70
CA GLY A 144 -23.53 3.92 -1.36
C GLY A 144 -23.85 2.61 -2.10
N PRO A 145 -23.86 2.59 -3.45
CA PRO A 145 -24.06 1.36 -4.21
C PRO A 145 -23.04 0.26 -3.90
N VAL A 146 -21.77 0.63 -3.69
CA VAL A 146 -20.73 -0.33 -3.31
C VAL A 146 -21.03 -0.98 -1.96
N LEU A 147 -21.48 -0.20 -0.98
CA LEU A 147 -21.87 -0.72 0.33
C LEU A 147 -23.07 -1.67 0.22
N ALA A 148 -24.07 -1.33 -0.61
CA ALA A 148 -25.24 -2.18 -0.85
C ALA A 148 -24.86 -3.53 -1.47
N GLN A 149 -23.99 -3.53 -2.46
CA GLN A 149 -23.46 -4.75 -3.10
C GLN A 149 -22.65 -5.59 -2.12
N ARG A 150 -21.72 -4.97 -1.42
CA ARG A 150 -20.88 -5.65 -0.43
C ARG A 150 -21.70 -6.29 0.71
N ALA A 151 -22.75 -5.63 1.16
CA ALA A 151 -23.63 -6.20 2.19
C ALA A 151 -24.35 -7.48 1.73
N ARG A 152 -24.54 -7.66 0.43
CA ARG A 152 -25.09 -8.86 -0.20
C ARG A 152 -24.04 -9.88 -0.59
N GLY A 153 -22.77 -9.66 -0.25
CA GLY A 153 -21.64 -10.53 -0.62
C GLY A 153 -21.18 -10.39 -2.07
N ILE A 154 -21.69 -9.39 -2.80
CA ILE A 154 -21.37 -9.16 -4.20
C ILE A 154 -20.04 -8.38 -4.30
N ASP A 155 -19.05 -9.00 -4.92
CA ASP A 155 -17.75 -8.41 -5.22
C ASP A 155 -17.23 -9.04 -6.51
N THR A 156 -17.16 -8.24 -7.57
CA THR A 156 -16.71 -8.68 -8.90
C THR A 156 -15.25 -8.40 -9.15
N SER A 157 -14.51 -7.91 -8.14
CA SER A 157 -13.10 -7.60 -8.29
C SER A 157 -12.28 -8.89 -8.45
N PRO A 158 -11.51 -9.06 -9.53
CA PRO A 158 -10.66 -10.24 -9.70
C PRO A 158 -9.49 -10.21 -8.70
N VAL A 159 -8.90 -11.38 -8.46
CA VAL A 159 -7.58 -11.46 -7.84
C VAL A 159 -6.58 -10.96 -8.89
N SER A 160 -6.01 -9.80 -8.66
CA SER A 160 -5.06 -9.16 -9.57
C SER A 160 -3.65 -9.21 -9.00
N GLY A 161 -2.65 -9.26 -9.88
CA GLY A 161 -1.26 -9.07 -9.46
C GLY A 161 -1.04 -7.67 -8.88
N ALA A 162 0.18 -7.42 -8.41
CA ALA A 162 0.54 -6.11 -7.87
C ALA A 162 0.28 -4.98 -8.88
N GLU A 163 -0.62 -4.05 -8.55
CA GLU A 163 -0.78 -2.82 -9.31
C GLU A 163 0.46 -1.92 -9.12
N PRO A 164 0.86 -1.17 -10.17
CA PRO A 164 1.91 -0.18 -10.03
C PRO A 164 1.58 0.82 -8.92
N ALA A 165 2.58 1.16 -8.11
CA ALA A 165 2.41 2.14 -7.06
C ALA A 165 1.95 3.48 -7.66
N ARG A 166 0.90 4.08 -7.10
CA ARG A 166 0.38 5.40 -7.52
C ARG A 166 1.05 6.55 -6.80
N SER A 167 1.69 6.26 -5.67
CA SER A 167 2.41 7.23 -4.85
C SER A 167 3.49 6.55 -4.02
N VAL A 168 4.50 7.32 -3.65
CA VAL A 168 5.57 6.93 -2.71
C VAL A 168 5.58 7.95 -1.59
N SER A 169 5.51 7.53 -0.32
CA SER A 169 5.56 8.46 0.81
C SER A 169 6.41 7.91 1.95
N HIS A 170 6.99 8.81 2.73
CA HIS A 170 7.73 8.49 3.93
C HIS A 170 7.30 9.46 5.04
N GLU A 171 6.90 8.92 6.19
CA GLU A 171 6.44 9.69 7.34
C GLU A 171 7.27 9.32 8.57
N HIS A 172 7.51 10.30 9.43
CA HIS A 172 8.17 10.12 10.72
C HIS A 172 7.28 10.71 11.83
N THR A 173 6.97 9.89 12.82
CA THR A 173 6.32 10.34 14.06
C THR A 173 7.41 10.51 15.11
N PHE A 174 7.51 11.70 15.67
CA PHE A 174 8.48 11.99 16.72
C PHE A 174 8.06 11.34 18.04
N ASP A 175 9.02 10.79 18.76
CA ASP A 175 8.78 10.22 20.10
C ASP A 175 8.35 11.33 21.08
N VAL A 176 8.93 12.52 20.94
CA VAL A 176 8.55 13.75 21.64
C VAL A 176 8.27 14.85 20.63
N ASP A 177 7.08 15.45 20.72
CA ASP A 177 6.67 16.52 19.81
C ASP A 177 7.68 17.67 19.85
N THR A 178 8.14 18.11 18.68
CA THR A 178 9.24 19.10 18.57
C THR A 178 8.84 20.35 17.81
N ALA A 179 9.43 21.48 18.20
CA ALA A 179 9.37 22.75 17.45
C ALA A 179 10.78 23.17 16.99
N ASP A 180 11.81 22.34 17.23
CA ASP A 180 13.19 22.64 16.87
C ASP A 180 13.36 22.68 15.35
N PRO A 181 13.70 23.84 14.76
CA PRO A 181 13.81 24.00 13.31
C PRO A 181 14.90 23.10 12.70
N GLU A 182 15.97 22.82 13.44
CA GLU A 182 17.06 21.99 12.94
C GLU A 182 16.67 20.52 12.88
N VAL A 183 15.97 20.05 13.91
CA VAL A 183 15.42 18.69 13.95
C VAL A 183 14.40 18.50 12.81
N LEU A 184 13.50 19.47 12.63
CA LEU A 184 12.47 19.42 11.58
C LEU A 184 13.10 19.44 10.17
N GLU A 185 14.08 20.31 9.94
CA GLU A 185 14.78 20.41 8.65
C GLU A 185 15.57 19.13 8.32
N ARG A 186 16.25 18.55 9.30
CA ARG A 186 16.99 17.30 9.18
C ARG A 186 16.05 16.12 8.88
N THR A 187 14.92 16.08 9.56
CA THR A 187 13.87 15.10 9.32
C THR A 187 13.31 15.24 7.91
N LEU A 188 12.98 16.45 7.48
CA LEU A 188 12.45 16.72 6.14
C LEU A 188 13.44 16.27 5.05
N LEU A 189 14.73 16.53 5.25
CA LEU A 189 15.78 16.08 4.34
C LEU A 189 15.85 14.55 4.28
N ALA A 190 15.81 13.87 5.41
CA ALA A 190 15.85 12.41 5.48
C ALA A 190 14.64 11.77 4.76
N LEU A 191 13.44 12.31 4.99
CA LEU A 191 12.22 11.84 4.36
C LEU A 191 12.24 12.04 2.84
N SER A 192 12.72 13.21 2.39
CA SER A 192 12.85 13.54 0.96
C SER A 192 13.88 12.63 0.26
N GLU A 193 15.02 12.37 0.91
CA GLU A 193 16.03 11.44 0.39
C GLU A 193 15.45 10.02 0.28
N GLY A 194 14.69 9.57 1.29
CA GLY A 194 14.03 8.27 1.27
C GLY A 194 12.98 8.14 0.16
N VAL A 195 12.17 9.18 -0.07
CA VAL A 195 11.19 9.21 -1.17
C VAL A 195 11.91 9.18 -2.52
N ALA A 196 12.88 10.06 -2.75
CA ALA A 196 13.62 10.13 -4.01
C ALA A 196 14.37 8.81 -4.32
N ALA A 197 15.00 8.19 -3.33
CA ALA A 197 15.67 6.90 -3.49
C ALA A 197 14.70 5.79 -3.93
N ARG A 198 13.48 5.78 -3.38
CA ARG A 198 12.44 4.81 -3.76
C ARG A 198 11.87 5.07 -5.15
N LEU A 199 11.72 6.33 -5.56
CA LEU A 199 11.35 6.67 -6.94
C LEU A 199 12.39 6.12 -7.93
N ARG A 200 13.69 6.36 -7.67
CA ARG A 200 14.79 5.84 -8.51
C ARG A 200 14.86 4.31 -8.50
N ALA A 201 14.68 3.68 -7.34
CA ALA A 201 14.67 2.22 -7.25
C ALA A 201 13.51 1.58 -8.05
N GLY A 202 12.37 2.25 -8.11
CA GLY A 202 11.21 1.85 -8.91
C GLY A 202 11.28 2.28 -10.39
N GLY A 203 12.34 3.01 -10.82
CA GLY A 203 12.46 3.52 -12.18
C GLY A 203 11.39 4.56 -12.56
N VAL A 204 10.76 5.20 -11.59
CA VAL A 204 9.66 6.13 -11.81
C VAL A 204 10.01 7.54 -11.37
N LYS A 205 9.39 8.52 -11.99
CA LYS A 205 9.47 9.94 -11.62
C LYS A 205 8.12 10.44 -11.13
N ALA A 206 8.12 11.39 -10.19
CA ALA A 206 6.93 11.98 -9.65
C ALA A 206 6.74 13.42 -10.13
N ARG A 207 5.51 13.80 -10.42
CA ARG A 207 5.18 15.17 -10.81
C ARG A 207 4.60 16.00 -9.65
N THR A 208 4.09 15.37 -8.61
CA THR A 208 3.50 16.08 -7.46
C THR A 208 4.21 15.68 -6.18
N ILE A 209 4.70 16.68 -5.44
CA ILE A 209 5.28 16.51 -4.11
C ILE A 209 4.30 17.04 -3.08
N ALA A 210 4.12 16.29 -1.99
CA ALA A 210 3.26 16.64 -0.88
C ALA A 210 4.02 16.60 0.45
N VAL A 211 3.63 17.47 1.36
CA VAL A 211 4.08 17.45 2.76
C VAL A 211 2.87 17.30 3.66
N LYS A 212 2.98 16.40 4.62
CA LYS A 212 2.02 16.19 5.71
C LYS A 212 2.65 16.66 7.01
N VAL A 213 1.93 17.51 7.73
CA VAL A 213 2.31 17.96 9.07
C VAL A 213 1.16 17.65 10.01
N ARG A 214 1.46 16.99 11.13
CA ARG A 214 0.51 16.80 12.24
C ARG A 214 1.10 17.45 13.48
N ASP A 215 0.30 18.27 14.13
CA ASP A 215 0.69 18.93 15.39
C ASP A 215 0.38 18.06 16.62
N SER A 216 0.73 18.58 17.80
CA SER A 216 0.50 17.95 19.11
C SER A 216 -0.98 17.80 19.45
N SER A 217 -1.88 18.56 18.84
CA SER A 217 -3.34 18.42 18.99
C SER A 217 -3.96 17.38 18.05
N PHE A 218 -3.12 16.64 17.28
CA PHE A 218 -3.51 15.70 16.23
C PHE A 218 -4.20 16.35 15.02
N SER A 219 -4.19 17.68 14.91
CA SER A 219 -4.60 18.35 13.68
C SER A 219 -3.58 18.07 12.56
N THR A 220 -4.10 17.67 11.40
CA THR A 220 -3.25 17.27 10.26
C THR A 220 -3.50 18.17 9.07
N VAL A 221 -2.43 18.74 8.56
CA VAL A 221 -2.44 19.55 7.33
C VAL A 221 -1.60 18.85 6.28
N THR A 222 -2.15 18.75 5.06
CA THR A 222 -1.41 18.29 3.88
C THR A 222 -1.37 19.40 2.85
N ARG A 223 -0.20 19.69 2.30
CA ARG A 223 0.00 20.63 1.20
C ARG A 223 0.75 19.93 0.09
N GLN A 224 0.41 20.25 -1.15
CA GLN A 224 1.07 19.66 -2.31
C GLN A 224 1.36 20.70 -3.39
N ARG A 225 2.35 20.40 -4.21
CA ARG A 225 2.75 21.19 -5.37
C ARG A 225 3.02 20.26 -6.55
N THR A 226 2.46 20.60 -7.69
CA THR A 226 2.79 19.95 -8.96
C THR A 226 3.97 20.67 -9.59
N LEU A 227 5.01 19.90 -9.89
CA LEU A 227 6.25 20.40 -10.50
C LEU A 227 6.04 20.55 -12.02
N PRO A 228 6.74 21.49 -12.66
CA PRO A 228 6.73 21.62 -14.12
C PRO A 228 7.20 20.33 -14.80
N GLU A 229 8.27 19.72 -14.28
CA GLU A 229 8.90 18.51 -14.80
C GLU A 229 8.82 17.38 -13.77
N PRO A 230 8.55 16.12 -14.19
CA PRO A 230 8.63 14.96 -13.31
C PRO A 230 10.07 14.73 -12.82
N THR A 231 10.24 14.39 -11.56
CA THR A 231 11.55 14.25 -10.94
C THR A 231 11.68 13.02 -10.06
N ASP A 232 12.88 12.50 -9.94
CA ASP A 232 13.35 11.52 -8.97
C ASP A 232 14.59 12.05 -8.20
N GLN A 233 14.94 13.32 -8.44
CA GLN A 233 16.11 13.97 -7.86
C GLN A 233 15.82 14.44 -6.44
N THR A 234 16.70 14.08 -5.50
CA THR A 234 16.57 14.41 -4.08
C THR A 234 16.47 15.92 -3.87
N GLU A 235 17.25 16.69 -4.60
CA GLU A 235 17.31 18.15 -4.49
C GLU A 235 15.97 18.80 -4.85
N ALA A 236 15.34 18.36 -5.94
CA ALA A 236 14.04 18.88 -6.36
C ALA A 236 12.93 18.49 -5.36
N VAL A 237 12.98 17.26 -4.83
CA VAL A 237 12.02 16.80 -3.82
C VAL A 237 12.16 17.59 -2.52
N ILE A 238 13.39 17.81 -2.01
CA ILE A 238 13.62 18.54 -0.76
C ILE A 238 13.29 20.03 -0.90
N GLU A 239 13.57 20.64 -2.05
CA GLU A 239 13.25 22.06 -2.28
C GLU A 239 11.72 22.27 -2.25
N ALA A 240 10.98 21.47 -3.01
CA ALA A 240 9.52 21.53 -2.99
C ALA A 240 8.94 21.22 -1.60
N ALA A 241 9.51 20.24 -0.88
CA ALA A 241 9.08 19.90 0.47
C ALA A 241 9.33 21.05 1.47
N ARG A 242 10.47 21.73 1.37
CA ARG A 242 10.81 22.90 2.21
C ARG A 242 9.84 24.07 2.00
N GLU A 243 9.53 24.39 0.76
CA GLU A 243 8.59 25.46 0.44
C GLU A 243 7.20 25.16 1.01
N LEU A 244 6.73 23.92 0.89
CA LEU A 244 5.44 23.48 1.40
C LEU A 244 5.39 23.40 2.94
N ALA A 245 6.48 22.96 3.57
CA ALA A 245 6.57 22.76 5.01
C ALA A 245 6.69 24.08 5.77
N ARG A 246 7.52 25.02 5.30
CA ARG A 246 7.89 26.24 6.01
C ARG A 246 6.70 27.03 6.60
N PRO A 247 5.59 27.28 5.86
CA PRO A 247 4.44 27.97 6.42
C PRO A 247 3.71 27.17 7.49
N GLN A 248 3.73 25.84 7.38
CA GLN A 248 2.96 24.92 8.22
C GLN A 248 3.67 24.62 9.56
N LEU A 249 4.98 24.88 9.65
CA LEU A 249 5.80 24.58 10.84
C LEU A 249 5.89 25.77 11.82
N LYS A 250 5.40 26.95 11.43
CA LYS A 250 5.49 28.15 12.27
C LYS A 250 4.58 28.05 13.48
N GLY A 251 5.16 28.21 14.67
CA GLY A 251 4.41 28.35 15.93
C GLY A 251 3.73 27.08 16.44
N ILE A 252 4.06 25.92 15.91
CA ILE A 252 3.47 24.64 16.34
C ILE A 252 4.54 23.68 16.84
N ARG A 253 4.13 22.76 17.71
CA ARG A 253 4.91 21.56 18.03
C ARG A 253 4.46 20.43 17.09
N VAL A 254 5.40 19.87 16.36
CA VAL A 254 5.15 18.85 15.34
C VAL A 254 5.25 17.47 15.95
N ARG A 255 4.20 16.68 15.78
CA ARG A 255 4.12 15.28 16.14
C ARG A 255 4.50 14.35 14.99
N LEU A 256 4.14 14.71 13.75
CA LEU A 256 4.45 13.91 12.57
C LEU A 256 4.80 14.84 11.41
N LEU A 257 5.84 14.44 10.70
CA LEU A 257 6.24 15.07 9.44
C LEU A 257 6.31 13.98 8.36
N GLY A 258 5.76 14.26 7.18
CA GLY A 258 5.75 13.35 6.05
C GLY A 258 6.04 14.03 4.73
N VAL A 259 6.70 13.30 3.83
CA VAL A 259 6.91 13.69 2.44
C VAL A 259 6.31 12.61 1.55
N GLY A 260 5.55 13.02 0.54
CA GLY A 260 4.92 12.15 -0.45
C GLY A 260 5.20 12.62 -1.86
N ALA A 261 5.20 11.68 -2.79
CA ALA A 261 5.37 11.89 -4.21
C ALA A 261 4.27 11.10 -4.96
N SER A 262 3.57 11.74 -5.88
CA SER A 262 2.47 11.15 -6.64
C SER A 262 2.48 11.61 -8.09
N HIS A 263 1.47 11.15 -8.88
CA HIS A 263 1.49 11.27 -10.33
C HIS A 263 2.80 10.67 -10.88
N LEU A 264 2.98 9.38 -10.50
CA LEU A 264 4.12 8.60 -10.91
C LEU A 264 3.99 8.19 -12.37
N GLY A 265 5.10 8.26 -13.12
CA GLY A 265 5.18 7.80 -14.50
C GLY A 265 6.60 7.41 -14.86
N GLU A 266 6.74 6.57 -15.87
CA GLU A 266 8.01 6.37 -16.55
C GLU A 266 8.38 7.73 -17.16
N GLY A 267 9.61 8.18 -16.97
CA GLY A 267 10.06 9.53 -17.36
C GLY A 267 9.55 9.91 -18.74
N GLY A 268 8.53 10.80 -18.76
CA GLY A 268 7.96 11.32 -20.00
C GLY A 268 9.02 11.99 -20.85
N GLN A 269 8.67 12.27 -22.09
CA GLN A 269 9.51 12.97 -23.07
C GLN A 269 10.31 14.08 -22.38
N LEU A 270 11.65 13.90 -22.34
CA LEU A 270 12.53 14.91 -21.77
C LEU A 270 12.26 16.22 -22.47
N SER A 271 11.92 17.27 -21.72
CA SER A 271 11.88 18.61 -22.27
C SER A 271 13.25 18.89 -22.87
N MET A 272 13.29 19.32 -24.12
CA MET A 272 14.54 19.70 -24.81
C MET A 272 15.30 20.83 -24.08
N PHE A 273 14.66 21.46 -23.09
CA PHE A 273 15.17 22.56 -22.29
C PHE A 273 15.47 22.18 -20.84
N ALA A 274 15.21 20.94 -20.41
CA ALA A 274 15.59 20.47 -19.10
C ALA A 274 17.09 20.24 -19.06
N ALA A 275 17.83 21.22 -18.57
CA ALA A 275 19.23 21.06 -18.20
C ALA A 275 19.30 20.09 -17.01
N THR A 276 19.22 18.80 -17.28
CA THR A 276 19.51 17.76 -16.28
C THR A 276 20.98 17.90 -15.99
N ASP A 277 21.32 18.27 -14.75
CA ASP A 277 22.71 18.28 -14.30
C ASP A 277 23.23 16.83 -14.30
N GLU A 278 23.68 16.37 -15.47
CA GLU A 278 24.17 15.00 -15.68
C GLU A 278 25.20 14.58 -14.65
N ARG A 279 25.99 15.53 -14.15
CA ARG A 279 27.01 15.26 -13.15
C ARG A 279 26.36 14.88 -11.82
N LYS A 280 25.31 15.57 -11.41
CA LYS A 280 24.55 15.23 -10.20
C LYS A 280 23.79 13.91 -10.36
N ALA A 281 23.20 13.66 -11.52
CA ALA A 281 22.54 12.40 -11.81
C ALA A 281 23.51 11.22 -11.73
N LYS A 282 24.71 11.33 -12.34
CA LYS A 282 25.77 10.31 -12.27
C LYS A 282 26.25 10.09 -10.83
N ALA A 283 26.47 11.16 -10.06
CA ALA A 283 26.87 11.06 -8.64
C ALA A 283 25.79 10.36 -7.79
N THR A 284 24.52 10.69 -8.00
CA THR A 284 23.40 10.07 -7.30
C THR A 284 23.30 8.58 -7.66
N ALA A 285 23.41 8.22 -8.93
CA ALA A 285 23.40 6.82 -9.38
C ALA A 285 24.56 6.01 -8.78
N ALA A 286 25.77 6.59 -8.71
CA ALA A 286 26.92 5.96 -8.06
C ALA A 286 26.69 5.75 -6.56
N ALA A 287 26.16 6.76 -5.87
CA ALA A 287 25.80 6.64 -4.44
C ALA A 287 24.76 5.55 -4.21
N ASP A 288 23.72 5.48 -5.06
CA ASP A 288 22.69 4.43 -4.95
C ASP A 288 23.25 3.04 -5.25
N ALA A 289 24.21 2.91 -6.19
CA ALA A 289 24.88 1.64 -6.45
C ALA A 289 25.71 1.17 -5.23
N ILE A 290 26.42 2.08 -4.56
CA ILE A 290 27.16 1.77 -3.34
C ILE A 290 26.21 1.37 -2.22
N ARG A 291 25.09 2.09 -2.04
CA ARG A 291 24.07 1.74 -1.04
C ARG A 291 23.45 0.36 -1.28
N ARG A 292 23.19 0.00 -2.53
CA ARG A 292 22.70 -1.36 -2.88
C ARG A 292 23.72 -2.43 -2.52
N ARG A 293 24.99 -2.20 -2.78
CA ARG A 293 26.04 -3.20 -2.56
C ARG A 293 26.47 -3.34 -1.09
N TYR A 294 26.57 -2.22 -0.38
CA TYR A 294 27.15 -2.17 0.98
C TYR A 294 26.17 -1.76 2.06
N GLY A 295 24.89 -1.59 1.71
CA GLY A 295 23.83 -1.18 2.61
C GLY A 295 23.60 0.34 2.63
N SER A 296 22.41 0.72 3.07
CA SER A 296 21.92 2.13 3.06
C SER A 296 22.81 3.10 3.86
N LYS A 297 23.57 2.58 4.84
CA LYS A 297 24.49 3.36 5.68
C LYS A 297 25.85 3.63 5.06
N ALA A 298 26.21 2.97 3.96
CA ALA A 298 27.54 3.07 3.35
C ALA A 298 27.90 4.49 2.86
N ILE A 299 26.90 5.22 2.34
CA ILE A 299 27.03 6.64 1.99
C ILE A 299 25.83 7.38 2.54
N ARG A 300 26.09 8.39 3.37
CA ARG A 300 25.08 9.29 3.94
C ARG A 300 25.51 10.76 3.76
N ARG A 301 24.54 11.64 3.66
CA ARG A 301 24.81 13.09 3.78
C ARG A 301 25.29 13.38 5.18
N ALA A 302 26.35 14.21 5.34
CA ALA A 302 26.90 14.53 6.65
C ALA A 302 25.82 15.06 7.64
N ARG A 303 24.88 15.83 7.14
CA ARG A 303 23.75 16.38 7.94
C ARG A 303 22.78 15.31 8.45
N LEU A 304 22.85 14.06 7.96
CA LEU A 304 22.01 12.94 8.35
C LEU A 304 22.71 11.88 9.22
N LEU A 305 23.99 12.10 9.58
CA LEU A 305 24.77 11.09 10.30
C LEU A 305 24.12 10.69 11.64
N ASP A 306 23.50 11.62 12.35
CA ASP A 306 22.83 11.38 13.65
C ASP A 306 21.37 11.85 13.63
N SER A 307 20.66 11.63 12.54
CA SER A 307 19.32 12.20 12.34
C SER A 307 18.25 11.63 13.27
N GLY A 308 18.46 10.48 13.91
CA GLY A 308 17.42 9.78 14.68
C GLY A 308 16.22 9.30 13.84
N VAL A 309 16.12 9.76 12.59
CA VAL A 309 15.07 9.32 11.68
C VAL A 309 15.35 7.87 11.29
N ALA A 310 14.40 6.99 11.60
CA ALA A 310 14.46 5.61 11.16
C ALA A 310 14.63 5.59 9.64
N GLU A 311 15.52 4.71 9.15
CA GLU A 311 15.57 4.42 7.72
C GLU A 311 14.16 4.09 7.25
N PRO A 312 13.79 4.47 5.99
CA PRO A 312 12.50 4.14 5.45
C PRO A 312 12.24 2.67 5.77
N PHE A 313 11.19 2.40 6.49
CA PHE A 313 10.71 1.06 6.65
C PHE A 313 10.46 0.57 5.23
N GLU A 314 11.20 -0.44 4.79
CA GLU A 314 10.91 -1.16 3.55
C GLU A 314 9.53 -1.82 3.72
N ARG A 315 8.50 -1.03 3.72
CA ARG A 315 7.17 -1.41 3.31
C ARG A 315 7.16 -1.35 1.80
N ASP A 316 7.87 -2.24 1.18
CA ASP A 316 7.61 -2.53 -0.20
C ASP A 316 7.21 -4.00 -0.31
N PRO A 317 5.94 -4.32 0.04
CA PRO A 317 5.36 -5.59 -0.36
C PRO A 317 5.20 -5.67 -1.88
N MET A 318 5.43 -4.56 -2.56
CA MET A 318 5.21 -4.35 -3.98
C MET A 318 6.52 -4.19 -4.77
N SER A 319 7.69 -4.35 -4.16
CA SER A 319 8.91 -4.54 -4.94
C SER A 319 8.72 -5.80 -5.76
N ALA A 320 8.59 -5.63 -7.07
CA ALA A 320 8.54 -6.73 -8.00
C ALA A 320 9.63 -7.75 -7.65
N PRO A 321 9.38 -9.05 -7.76
CA PRO A 321 10.40 -10.05 -7.56
C PRO A 321 11.60 -9.67 -8.44
N GLU A 322 12.82 -9.79 -7.88
CA GLU A 322 14.06 -9.59 -8.63
C GLU A 322 13.96 -10.37 -9.94
N GLY A 323 13.85 -9.68 -11.08
CA GLY A 323 13.77 -10.27 -12.41
C GLY A 323 12.51 -9.98 -13.24
N GLY A 324 11.49 -9.30 -12.71
CA GLY A 324 10.35 -8.87 -13.52
C GLY A 324 10.64 -7.57 -14.25
N ALA A 325 11.12 -7.65 -15.48
CA ALA A 325 11.06 -6.51 -16.40
C ALA A 325 9.60 -6.04 -16.45
N ILE A 326 9.37 -4.76 -16.13
CA ILE A 326 8.11 -4.08 -16.40
C ILE A 326 7.77 -4.37 -17.85
N GLY A 327 6.61 -5.02 -18.06
CA GLY A 327 6.22 -5.57 -19.35
C GLY A 327 6.41 -4.58 -20.48
N ARG A 328 7.25 -4.94 -21.43
CA ARG A 328 7.21 -4.34 -22.76
C ARG A 328 5.84 -4.62 -23.33
N ALA A 329 5.05 -3.58 -23.53
CA ALA A 329 3.88 -3.65 -24.39
C ALA A 329 4.34 -4.30 -25.71
N ARG A 330 3.73 -5.43 -26.05
CA ARG A 330 3.90 -6.02 -27.38
C ARG A 330 3.28 -5.02 -28.34
N GLU A 331 4.11 -4.38 -29.14
CA GLU A 331 3.68 -3.79 -30.40
C GLU A 331 3.12 -4.92 -31.25
N GLU A 332 1.80 -4.96 -31.42
CA GLU A 332 1.15 -5.77 -32.44
C GLU A 332 1.48 -5.12 -33.79
N HIS A 333 2.37 -5.76 -34.55
CA HIS A 333 2.51 -5.50 -35.98
C HIS A 333 1.20 -5.94 -36.66
N PRO A 334 0.59 -5.09 -37.50
CA PRO A 334 -0.44 -5.56 -38.38
C PRO A 334 0.19 -6.40 -39.48
N ALA A 335 -0.28 -7.63 -39.62
CA ALA A 335 0.08 -8.49 -40.75
C ALA A 335 -0.54 -7.90 -42.02
N GLU A 336 0.31 -7.53 -42.97
CA GLU A 336 -0.06 -7.35 -44.37
C GLU A 336 -0.41 -8.70 -45.01
N SER A 337 -1.57 -8.79 -45.55
CA SER A 337 -1.90 -9.31 -46.91
C SER A 337 -3.41 -9.48 -47.04
#